data_a9ff87b5d1ae9873b1c8518212e31137
#
_entry.id   a9ff87b5d1ae9873b1c8518212e31137
#
_cell.length_a   1.000
_cell.length_b   1.000
_cell.length_c   1.000
_cell.angle_alpha   90.00
_cell.angle_beta   90.00
_cell.angle_gamma   90.00
#
_symmetry.space_group_name_H-M   'P 1'
#
loop_
_entity.id
_entity.type
_entity.pdbx_description
1 polymer ?
#
loop_
_entity_poly.entity_id
_entity_poly.type
_entity_poly.pdbx_seq_one_letter_code
_entity_poly.pdbx_strand_id
1 'polypeptide(L)'
;MINAALALMGPIRSLLCEYETVHKERPGGDVGNDDHAQIMCRFDSGAMGHMYFSRVATGRKMGYAYEIHGTKGSVRFDQEDQNSIWLYRSDGPEAERGFRQILTGPAHPDYEPFCQGPGHGTGYQDQIIIEARDFLLAIEENKSHWPSFKDGLQVSRVVSAALQSGEQRAWVDLVSV
;
A
#
# COMPACT_ATOMS: atom_id res chain seq x y z
N MET A 1 1.06 2.61 -2.64
CA MET A 1 0.75 2.68 -1.20
C MET A 1 -0.68 3.15 -0.92
N ILE A 2 -1.12 4.34 -1.34
CA ILE A 2 -2.50 4.82 -1.10
C ILE A 2 -3.55 3.81 -1.58
N ASN A 3 -3.40 3.27 -2.81
CA ASN A 3 -4.33 2.26 -3.33
C ASN A 3 -4.45 1.03 -2.42
N ALA A 4 -3.34 0.52 -1.89
CA ALA A 4 -3.38 -0.60 -0.96
C ALA A 4 -4.03 -0.23 0.39
N ALA A 5 -3.79 0.98 0.90
CA ALA A 5 -4.48 1.46 2.10
C ALA A 5 -6.00 1.51 1.89
N LEU A 6 -6.46 2.03 0.74
CA LEU A 6 -7.87 2.05 0.37
C LEU A 6 -8.46 0.62 0.21
N ALA A 7 -7.71 -0.29 -0.42
CA ALA A 7 -8.14 -1.67 -0.63
C ALA A 7 -8.25 -2.46 0.69
N LEU A 8 -7.30 -2.26 1.61
CA LEU A 8 -7.22 -3.03 2.86
C LEU A 8 -8.08 -2.44 3.99
N MET A 9 -8.21 -1.10 4.04
CA MET A 9 -8.83 -0.39 5.16
C MET A 9 -10.13 0.33 4.80
N GLY A 10 -10.44 0.42 3.49
CA GLY A 10 -11.59 1.16 2.99
C GLY A 10 -11.30 2.66 2.77
N PRO A 11 -12.34 3.46 2.50
CA PRO A 11 -12.19 4.87 2.18
C PRO A 11 -11.59 5.68 3.32
N ILE A 12 -10.77 6.67 2.97
CA ILE A 12 -10.24 7.66 3.89
C ILE A 12 -11.25 8.80 4.00
N ARG A 13 -11.71 9.10 5.22
CA ARG A 13 -12.66 10.17 5.52
C ARG A 13 -11.97 11.53 5.63
N SER A 14 -10.86 11.57 6.35
CA SER A 14 -10.10 12.80 6.56
C SER A 14 -8.62 12.51 6.73
N LEU A 15 -7.80 13.50 6.42
CA LEU A 15 -6.35 13.39 6.56
C LEU A 15 -5.70 14.72 6.96
N LEU A 16 -4.53 14.60 7.55
CA LEU A 16 -3.56 15.67 7.78
C LEU A 16 -2.26 15.28 7.11
N CYS A 17 -1.68 16.16 6.31
CA CYS A 17 -0.44 15.93 5.60
C CYS A 17 0.60 17.01 5.90
N GLU A 18 1.85 16.59 6.00
CA GLU A 18 3.02 17.45 5.91
C GLU A 18 3.92 16.90 4.81
N TYR A 19 4.45 17.76 3.95
CA TYR A 19 5.37 17.38 2.87
C TYR A 19 6.45 18.42 2.68
N GLU A 20 7.58 17.98 2.13
CA GLU A 20 8.72 18.86 1.88
C GLU A 20 9.54 18.43 0.65
N THR A 21 10.30 19.34 0.11
CA THR A 21 11.38 19.10 -0.85
C THR A 21 12.72 19.13 -0.11
N VAL A 22 13.29 17.96 0.15
CA VAL A 22 14.59 17.82 0.83
C VAL A 22 15.74 18.24 -0.12
N HIS A 23 15.70 17.74 -1.37
CA HIS A 23 16.66 18.10 -2.41
C HIS A 23 16.11 19.22 -3.29
N LYS A 24 16.37 20.47 -2.88
CA LYS A 24 15.89 21.68 -3.58
C LYS A 24 16.58 21.95 -4.90
N GLU A 25 17.80 21.43 -5.08
CA GLU A 25 18.61 21.58 -6.29
C GLU A 25 18.98 20.22 -6.86
N ARG A 26 18.91 20.05 -8.16
CA ARG A 26 19.32 18.84 -8.89
C ARG A 26 20.03 19.22 -10.18
N PRO A 27 20.78 18.32 -10.86
CA PRO A 27 21.50 18.62 -12.10
C PRO A 27 20.67 19.27 -13.21
N GLY A 28 19.35 19.28 -13.13
CA GLY A 28 18.43 19.92 -14.08
C GLY A 28 17.88 21.29 -13.64
N GLY A 29 18.32 21.82 -12.51
CA GLY A 29 17.83 23.09 -11.93
C GLY A 29 17.07 22.91 -10.62
N ASP A 30 16.32 23.93 -10.23
CA ASP A 30 15.53 23.97 -9.02
C ASP A 30 14.37 22.95 -9.05
N VAL A 31 14.09 22.34 -7.91
CA VAL A 31 13.05 21.32 -7.75
C VAL A 31 11.91 21.87 -6.91
N GLY A 32 10.73 21.95 -7.52
CA GLY A 32 9.52 22.45 -6.87
C GLY A 32 8.53 21.37 -6.38
N ASN A 33 8.78 20.08 -6.68
CA ASN A 33 7.94 18.99 -6.21
C ASN A 33 8.50 18.37 -4.92
N ASP A 34 7.61 17.89 -4.07
CA ASP A 34 7.95 17.15 -2.85
C ASP A 34 8.70 15.85 -3.17
N ASP A 35 9.58 15.45 -2.27
CA ASP A 35 10.29 14.17 -2.27
C ASP A 35 10.14 13.41 -0.94
N HIS A 36 9.45 14.03 0.02
CA HIS A 36 9.10 13.47 1.32
C HIS A 36 7.73 13.95 1.78
N ALA A 37 6.89 13.02 2.24
CA ALA A 37 5.57 13.34 2.79
C ALA A 37 5.14 12.35 3.88
N GLN A 38 4.37 12.85 4.83
CA GLN A 38 3.73 12.05 5.87
C GLN A 38 2.25 12.41 5.97
N ILE A 39 1.39 11.40 6.05
CA ILE A 39 -0.04 11.57 6.16
C ILE A 39 -0.54 10.84 7.41
N MET A 40 -1.27 11.53 8.27
CA MET A 40 -2.15 10.93 9.27
C MET A 40 -3.57 10.90 8.71
N CYS A 41 -4.30 9.79 8.89
CA CYS A 41 -5.65 9.69 8.32
C CYS A 41 -6.65 8.99 9.25
N ARG A 42 -7.93 9.23 8.96
CA ARG A 42 -9.09 8.52 9.51
C ARG A 42 -9.81 7.84 8.38
N PHE A 43 -10.05 6.54 8.53
CA PHE A 43 -10.89 5.77 7.63
C PHE A 43 -12.37 5.89 7.99
N ASP A 44 -13.27 5.59 7.06
CA ASP A 44 -14.72 5.59 7.32
C ASP A 44 -15.11 4.60 8.40
N SER A 45 -14.36 3.51 8.55
CA SER A 45 -14.51 2.55 9.64
C SER A 45 -14.21 3.12 11.05
N GLY A 46 -13.65 4.33 11.14
CA GLY A 46 -13.17 4.93 12.37
C GLY A 46 -11.72 4.57 12.72
N ALA A 47 -11.09 3.66 11.99
CA ALA A 47 -9.69 3.34 12.17
C ALA A 47 -8.79 4.53 11.89
N MET A 48 -7.66 4.61 12.60
CA MET A 48 -6.58 5.55 12.33
C MET A 48 -5.48 4.87 11.52
N GLY A 49 -4.83 5.66 10.66
CA GLY A 49 -3.62 5.25 9.98
C GLY A 49 -2.62 6.38 9.84
N HIS A 50 -1.40 6.01 9.52
CA HIS A 50 -0.42 6.95 9.01
C HIS A 50 0.27 6.35 7.79
N MET A 51 0.69 7.20 6.86
CA MET A 51 1.43 6.81 5.67
C MET A 51 2.67 7.67 5.54
N TYR A 52 3.76 7.01 5.18
CA TYR A 52 5.06 7.63 4.98
C TYR A 52 5.48 7.43 3.53
N PHE A 53 5.85 8.50 2.85
CA PHE A 53 6.31 8.51 1.47
C PHE A 53 7.65 9.21 1.40
N SER A 54 8.64 8.59 0.79
CA SER A 54 9.94 9.22 0.61
C SER A 54 10.67 8.70 -0.61
N ARG A 55 11.22 9.60 -1.38
CA ARG A 55 12.17 9.31 -2.46
C ARG A 55 13.63 9.47 -1.99
N VAL A 56 13.81 9.92 -0.74
CA VAL A 56 15.12 10.24 -0.14
C VAL A 56 15.45 9.34 1.05
N ALA A 57 14.69 8.29 1.29
CA ALA A 57 14.93 7.32 2.37
C ALA A 57 16.19 6.50 2.10
N THR A 58 17.32 6.97 2.61
CA THR A 58 18.63 6.33 2.43
C THR A 58 18.63 4.92 3.00
N GLY A 59 19.12 3.95 2.23
CA GLY A 59 19.20 2.55 2.61
C GLY A 59 18.02 1.69 2.14
N ARG A 60 16.87 2.27 1.81
CA ARG A 60 15.74 1.54 1.23
C ARG A 60 15.92 1.38 -0.29
N LYS A 61 15.55 0.19 -0.80
CA LYS A 61 15.58 -0.12 -2.25
C LYS A 61 14.17 -0.06 -2.84
N MET A 62 13.25 -0.85 -2.28
CA MET A 62 11.84 -0.90 -2.66
C MET A 62 10.98 -0.92 -1.38
N GLY A 63 11.18 0.06 -0.51
CA GLY A 63 10.60 0.14 0.82
C GLY A 63 9.09 0.36 0.83
N TYR A 64 8.33 -0.55 0.22
CA TYR A 64 6.90 -0.60 0.31
C TYR A 64 6.51 -1.60 1.41
N ALA A 65 6.09 -1.10 2.55
CA ALA A 65 5.73 -1.94 3.67
C ALA A 65 4.45 -1.42 4.35
N TYR A 66 3.73 -2.30 5.01
CA TYR A 66 2.62 -1.93 5.87
C TYR A 66 2.46 -2.88 7.05
N GLU A 67 1.87 -2.38 8.10
CA GLU A 67 1.45 -3.15 9.27
C GLU A 67 0.05 -2.70 9.68
N ILE A 68 -0.87 -3.67 9.83
CA ILE A 68 -2.27 -3.42 10.17
C ILE A 68 -2.60 -4.19 11.44
N HIS A 69 -3.12 -3.48 12.44
CA HIS A 69 -3.55 -4.05 13.71
C HIS A 69 -5.06 -4.03 13.82
N GLY A 70 -5.65 -5.20 14.00
CA GLY A 70 -7.07 -5.38 14.26
C GLY A 70 -7.31 -6.07 15.61
N THR A 71 -8.56 -6.08 16.05
CA THR A 71 -8.96 -6.68 17.34
C THR A 71 -8.81 -8.21 17.37
N LYS A 72 -8.77 -8.86 16.22
CA LYS A 72 -8.67 -10.33 16.09
C LYS A 72 -7.33 -10.80 15.55
N GLY A 73 -6.48 -9.90 15.09
CA GLY A 73 -5.19 -10.24 14.51
C GLY A 73 -4.50 -9.04 13.89
N SER A 74 -3.27 -9.26 13.45
CA SER A 74 -2.44 -8.25 12.79
C SER A 74 -1.71 -8.86 11.61
N VAL A 75 -1.47 -8.05 10.59
CA VAL A 75 -0.68 -8.45 9.42
C VAL A 75 0.43 -7.44 9.17
N ARG A 76 1.60 -7.93 8.80
CA ARG A 76 2.73 -7.13 8.35
C ARG A 76 3.25 -7.67 7.03
N PHE A 77 3.56 -6.77 6.11
CA PHE A 77 4.17 -7.04 4.82
C PHE A 77 5.32 -6.08 4.56
N ASP A 78 6.37 -6.56 3.91
CA ASP A 78 7.49 -5.76 3.41
C ASP A 78 7.85 -6.21 1.99
N GLN A 79 7.80 -5.31 1.03
CA GLN A 79 8.15 -5.59 -0.37
C GLN A 79 9.62 -5.98 -0.56
N GLU A 80 10.51 -5.60 0.35
CA GLU A 80 11.92 -6.03 0.32
C GLU A 80 12.06 -7.50 0.75
N ASP A 81 11.01 -8.10 1.35
CA ASP A 81 10.84 -9.55 1.62
C ASP A 81 9.47 -10.03 1.07
N GLN A 82 9.24 -9.82 -0.23
CA GLN A 82 7.92 -9.94 -0.87
C GLN A 82 7.31 -11.35 -0.85
N ASN A 83 8.09 -12.39 -0.57
CA ASN A 83 7.63 -13.78 -0.56
C ASN A 83 7.19 -14.27 0.82
N SER A 84 6.96 -13.36 1.75
CA SER A 84 6.44 -13.67 3.07
C SER A 84 5.46 -12.62 3.57
N ILE A 85 4.56 -13.06 4.46
CA ILE A 85 3.78 -12.18 5.33
C ILE A 85 3.96 -12.60 6.77
N TRP A 86 3.81 -11.65 7.68
CA TRP A 86 3.76 -11.93 9.11
C TRP A 86 2.33 -11.76 9.59
N LEU A 87 1.78 -12.81 10.17
CA LEU A 87 0.40 -12.86 10.65
C LEU A 87 0.37 -13.15 12.15
N TYR A 88 -0.33 -12.33 12.90
CA TYR A 88 -0.72 -12.59 14.27
C TYR A 88 -2.22 -12.90 14.34
N ARG A 89 -2.60 -13.90 15.13
CA ARG A 89 -4.00 -14.24 15.45
C ARG A 89 -4.18 -14.30 16.95
N SER A 90 -5.28 -13.74 17.46
CA SER A 90 -5.57 -13.68 18.89
C SER A 90 -6.26 -14.93 19.45
N ASP A 91 -6.65 -15.87 18.58
CA ASP A 91 -7.46 -17.07 18.93
C ASP A 91 -6.62 -18.31 19.32
N GLY A 92 -5.30 -18.21 19.38
CA GLY A 92 -4.41 -19.28 19.79
C GLY A 92 -4.09 -19.28 21.30
N PRO A 93 -3.41 -20.33 21.80
CA PRO A 93 -2.88 -20.38 23.17
C PRO A 93 -1.99 -19.17 23.46
N GLU A 94 -2.08 -18.62 24.66
CA GLU A 94 -1.37 -17.38 25.02
C GLU A 94 0.15 -17.52 24.86
N ALA A 95 0.71 -18.64 25.23
CA ALA A 95 2.16 -18.91 25.11
C ALA A 95 2.65 -18.97 23.65
N GLU A 96 1.74 -19.12 22.67
CA GLU A 96 2.04 -19.20 21.24
C GLU A 96 1.67 -17.91 20.50
N ARG A 97 1.15 -16.90 21.21
CA ARG A 97 0.75 -15.63 20.62
C ARG A 97 1.98 -14.81 20.24
N GLY A 98 2.18 -14.65 18.94
CA GLY A 98 3.25 -13.87 18.32
C GLY A 98 3.04 -13.83 16.83
N PHE A 99 3.79 -12.97 16.14
CA PHE A 99 3.79 -12.98 14.69
C PHE A 99 4.40 -14.28 14.16
N ARG A 100 3.67 -14.94 13.26
CA ARG A 100 4.16 -16.12 12.50
C ARG A 100 4.48 -15.67 11.08
N GLN A 101 5.67 -16.00 10.62
CA GLN A 101 6.03 -15.83 9.22
C GLN A 101 5.34 -16.92 8.38
N ILE A 102 4.64 -16.49 7.35
CA ILE A 102 4.02 -17.36 6.36
C ILE A 102 4.72 -17.11 5.04
N LEU A 103 5.45 -18.11 4.56
CA LEU A 103 6.08 -18.08 3.25
C LEU A 103 5.01 -18.31 2.19
N THR A 104 5.06 -17.55 1.10
CA THR A 104 4.20 -17.76 -0.05
C THR A 104 4.58 -19.03 -0.80
N GLY A 105 3.64 -19.62 -1.49
CA GLY A 105 3.83 -20.84 -2.25
C GLY A 105 2.63 -21.15 -3.14
N PRO A 106 2.63 -22.29 -3.85
CA PRO A 106 1.62 -22.64 -4.85
C PRO A 106 0.17 -22.64 -4.35
N ALA A 107 -0.03 -22.83 -3.02
CA ALA A 107 -1.35 -22.79 -2.41
C ALA A 107 -1.95 -21.38 -2.27
N HIS A 108 -1.17 -20.34 -2.53
CA HIS A 108 -1.65 -18.96 -2.49
C HIS A 108 -2.16 -18.53 -3.87
N PRO A 109 -3.25 -17.74 -3.92
CA PRO A 109 -3.78 -17.23 -5.20
C PRO A 109 -2.68 -16.57 -6.03
N ASP A 110 -2.72 -16.78 -7.34
CA ASP A 110 -1.80 -16.24 -8.34
C ASP A 110 -0.34 -16.73 -8.28
N TYR A 111 0.07 -17.49 -7.25
CA TYR A 111 1.44 -17.98 -7.13
C TYR A 111 1.69 -19.30 -7.87
N GLU A 112 0.68 -20.15 -8.04
CA GLU A 112 0.81 -21.47 -8.63
C GLU A 112 1.53 -21.47 -9.99
N PRO A 113 1.23 -20.57 -10.94
CA PRO A 113 1.91 -20.54 -12.25
C PRO A 113 3.40 -20.20 -12.19
N PHE A 114 3.85 -19.54 -11.11
CA PHE A 114 5.22 -19.03 -10.94
C PHE A 114 6.01 -19.81 -9.88
N CYS A 115 5.31 -20.56 -9.03
CA CYS A 115 5.86 -21.29 -7.90
C CYS A 115 5.73 -22.79 -8.15
N GLN A 116 6.77 -23.45 -8.60
CA GLN A 116 6.79 -24.90 -8.85
C GLN A 116 6.68 -25.73 -7.55
N GLY A 117 6.99 -25.13 -6.41
CA GLY A 117 6.94 -25.76 -5.10
C GLY A 117 7.20 -24.76 -3.96
N PRO A 118 6.96 -25.16 -2.70
CA PRO A 118 7.28 -24.33 -1.54
C PRO A 118 8.75 -23.87 -1.56
N GLY A 119 8.99 -22.59 -1.29
CA GLY A 119 10.32 -21.99 -1.32
C GLY A 119 10.77 -21.47 -2.68
N HIS A 120 9.98 -21.66 -3.74
CA HIS A 120 10.18 -20.99 -5.02
C HIS A 120 9.37 -19.69 -5.00
N GLY A 121 10.05 -18.57 -4.76
CA GLY A 121 9.42 -17.26 -4.68
C GLY A 121 9.06 -16.68 -6.04
N THR A 122 8.19 -15.66 -6.02
CA THR A 122 7.91 -14.81 -7.17
C THR A 122 8.80 -13.58 -7.15
N GLY A 123 9.03 -12.99 -8.32
CA GLY A 123 9.78 -11.75 -8.50
C GLY A 123 8.90 -10.58 -8.93
N TYR A 124 9.52 -9.41 -9.10
CA TYR A 124 8.83 -8.20 -9.55
C TYR A 124 8.23 -8.38 -10.95
N GLN A 125 8.91 -9.11 -11.84
CA GLN A 125 8.43 -9.39 -13.19
C GLN A 125 7.18 -10.25 -13.19
N ASP A 126 7.07 -11.20 -12.27
CA ASP A 126 5.88 -12.06 -12.14
C ASP A 126 4.64 -11.24 -11.75
N GLN A 127 4.80 -10.23 -10.91
CA GLN A 127 3.71 -9.31 -10.54
C GLN A 127 3.20 -8.53 -11.77
N ILE A 128 4.10 -8.08 -12.65
CA ILE A 128 3.74 -7.40 -13.91
C ILE A 128 3.02 -8.35 -14.86
N ILE A 129 3.44 -9.62 -14.92
CA ILE A 129 2.76 -10.64 -15.74
C ILE A 129 1.35 -10.91 -15.23
N ILE A 130 1.17 -10.99 -13.92
CA ILE A 130 -0.15 -11.15 -13.28
C ILE A 130 -1.05 -9.95 -13.63
N GLU A 131 -0.54 -8.72 -13.51
CA GLU A 131 -1.28 -7.51 -13.90
C GLU A 131 -1.69 -7.52 -15.38
N ALA A 132 -0.77 -7.89 -16.27
CA ALA A 132 -1.06 -7.99 -17.69
C ALA A 132 -2.10 -9.08 -18.01
N ARG A 133 -2.03 -10.24 -17.35
CA ARG A 133 -3.03 -11.30 -17.43
C ARG A 133 -4.42 -10.78 -17.04
N ASP A 134 -4.51 -10.13 -15.90
CA ASP A 134 -5.79 -9.64 -15.37
C ASP A 134 -6.39 -8.57 -16.27
N PHE A 135 -5.56 -7.74 -16.88
CA PHE A 135 -6.00 -6.76 -17.88
C PHE A 135 -6.56 -7.44 -19.15
N LEU A 136 -5.88 -8.49 -19.65
CA LEU A 136 -6.35 -9.24 -20.82
C LEU A 136 -7.66 -9.98 -20.52
N LEU A 137 -7.79 -10.59 -19.35
CA LEU A 137 -9.03 -11.22 -18.90
C LEU A 137 -10.17 -10.21 -18.78
N ALA A 138 -9.90 -9.00 -18.29
CA ALA A 138 -10.90 -7.94 -18.24
C ALA A 138 -11.45 -7.57 -19.61
N ILE A 139 -10.58 -7.55 -20.64
CA ILE A 139 -10.99 -7.30 -22.03
C ILE A 139 -11.82 -8.48 -22.55
N GLU A 140 -11.35 -9.71 -22.40
CA GLU A 140 -12.02 -10.92 -22.89
C GLU A 140 -13.40 -11.11 -22.25
N GLU A 141 -13.51 -10.91 -20.95
CA GLU A 141 -14.76 -11.06 -20.19
C GLU A 141 -15.67 -9.83 -20.29
N ASN A 142 -15.20 -8.74 -20.87
CA ASN A 142 -15.87 -7.43 -20.90
C ASN A 142 -16.33 -6.99 -19.50
N LYS A 143 -15.46 -7.17 -18.50
CA LYS A 143 -15.68 -6.81 -17.11
C LYS A 143 -14.57 -5.90 -16.60
N SER A 144 -14.92 -5.04 -15.67
CA SER A 144 -13.90 -4.27 -14.92
C SER A 144 -13.29 -5.16 -13.84
N HIS A 145 -11.96 -5.33 -13.88
CA HIS A 145 -11.20 -5.95 -12.82
C HIS A 145 -10.63 -4.87 -11.87
N TRP A 146 -10.27 -5.26 -10.67
CA TRP A 146 -9.57 -4.39 -9.73
C TRP A 146 -8.05 -4.47 -9.99
N PRO A 147 -7.33 -3.33 -9.95
CA PRO A 147 -7.83 -1.95 -9.77
C PRO A 147 -8.43 -1.35 -11.05
N SER A 148 -9.46 -0.52 -10.90
CA SER A 148 -10.13 0.19 -11.99
C SER A 148 -9.75 1.68 -12.02
N PHE A 149 -10.17 2.40 -13.07
CA PHE A 149 -10.04 3.87 -13.11
C PHE A 149 -10.81 4.59 -11.99
N LYS A 150 -11.87 3.98 -11.43
CA LYS A 150 -12.54 4.52 -10.25
C LYS A 150 -11.63 4.47 -9.02
N ASP A 151 -10.88 3.39 -8.86
CA ASP A 151 -9.90 3.26 -7.78
C ASP A 151 -8.76 4.26 -7.97
N GLY A 152 -8.29 4.45 -9.21
CA GLY A 152 -7.31 5.47 -9.57
C GLY A 152 -7.81 6.89 -9.23
N LEU A 153 -9.09 7.20 -9.49
CA LEU A 153 -9.70 8.48 -9.11
C LEU A 153 -9.70 8.68 -7.58
N GLN A 154 -9.99 7.64 -6.80
CA GLN A 154 -9.92 7.75 -5.34
C GLN A 154 -8.50 8.05 -4.85
N VAL A 155 -7.48 7.39 -5.44
CA VAL A 155 -6.07 7.70 -5.14
C VAL A 155 -5.76 9.17 -5.45
N SER A 156 -6.18 9.69 -6.61
CA SER A 156 -5.97 11.09 -7.00
C SER A 156 -6.64 12.08 -6.02
N ARG A 157 -7.83 11.76 -5.52
CA ARG A 157 -8.52 12.56 -4.50
C ARG A 157 -7.74 12.61 -3.19
N VAL A 158 -7.20 11.48 -2.75
CA VAL A 158 -6.36 11.44 -1.54
C VAL A 158 -5.11 12.30 -1.72
N VAL A 159 -4.46 12.23 -2.90
CA VAL A 159 -3.29 13.06 -3.21
C VAL A 159 -3.65 14.55 -3.20
N SER A 160 -4.76 14.94 -3.85
CA SER A 160 -5.22 16.34 -3.86
C SER A 160 -5.53 16.85 -2.45
N ALA A 161 -6.21 16.04 -1.64
CA ALA A 161 -6.50 16.39 -0.24
C ALA A 161 -5.22 16.49 0.61
N ALA A 162 -4.22 15.66 0.34
CA ALA A 162 -2.93 15.71 1.02
C ALA A 162 -2.18 17.02 0.71
N LEU A 163 -2.12 17.41 -0.57
CA LEU A 163 -1.53 18.69 -0.98
C LEU A 163 -2.26 19.86 -0.33
N GLN A 164 -3.59 19.88 -0.40
CA GLN A 164 -4.40 20.91 0.25
C GLN A 164 -4.16 20.97 1.76
N SER A 165 -4.07 19.82 2.43
CA SER A 165 -3.79 19.75 3.86
C SER A 165 -2.42 20.33 4.22
N GLY A 166 -1.38 19.99 3.46
CA GLY A 166 -0.03 20.53 3.68
C GLY A 166 0.05 22.05 3.47
N GLU A 167 -0.63 22.59 2.45
CA GLU A 167 -0.74 24.02 2.22
C GLU A 167 -1.47 24.76 3.35
N GLN A 168 -2.57 24.20 3.81
CA GLN A 168 -3.42 24.79 4.85
C GLN A 168 -2.92 24.51 6.27
N ARG A 169 -2.05 23.52 6.44
CA ARG A 169 -1.61 22.98 7.75
C ARG A 169 -2.79 22.57 8.63
N ALA A 170 -3.78 21.93 8.03
CA ALA A 170 -5.03 21.56 8.67
C ALA A 170 -5.55 20.21 8.18
N TRP A 171 -6.42 19.58 8.98
CA TRP A 171 -7.18 18.41 8.55
C TRP A 171 -8.10 18.77 7.38
N VAL A 172 -8.14 17.91 6.38
CA VAL A 172 -9.02 18.00 5.21
C VAL A 172 -9.92 16.78 5.18
N ASP A 173 -11.23 17.01 5.06
CA ASP A 173 -12.21 15.96 4.86
C ASP A 173 -12.29 15.60 3.38
N LEU A 174 -12.28 14.30 3.09
CA LEU A 174 -12.53 13.79 1.75
C LEU A 174 -14.05 13.61 1.59
N VAL A 175 -14.66 14.40 0.72
CA VAL A 175 -16.07 14.27 0.41
C VAL A 175 -16.30 12.93 -0.30
N SER A 176 -17.11 12.06 0.31
CA SER A 176 -17.61 10.83 -0.31
C SER A 176 -18.54 11.21 -1.47
N VAL A 177 -18.25 10.72 -2.67
CA VAL A 177 -19.11 10.83 -3.86
C VAL A 177 -19.57 9.45 -4.25
#